data_c3ee322a4df064ff7af96fa3843abce8
#
_entry.id   c3ee322a4df064ff7af96fa3843abce8
#
_cell.length_a   1.000
_cell.length_b   1.000
_cell.length_c   1.000
_cell.angle_alpha   90.00
_cell.angle_beta   90.00
_cell.angle_gamma   90.00
#
_symmetry.space_group_name_H-M   'P 1'
#
loop_
_entity.id
_entity.type
_entity.pdbx_description
1 polymer ?
#
loop_
_entity_poly.entity_id
_entity_poly.type
_entity_poly.pdbx_seq_one_letter_code
_entity_poly.pdbx_strand_id
1 'polypeptide(L)'
;MPARFKGVFPVVPTTFTASGELDLPSQKRCVDFMIDAGSNGLCILANFSEQFVLSDAERELLTRTILSHVAGRVPVIVTTTHFSTDVCIASSQRAQAQGAAMVMVMPPYHGASFRVPEAQIYAFYARLSDAIHIPIMVQDAPASGTVLSAAFLARMAQEVEHLCYFKIETAGAAAMRRHRRRRPSQPRTAAATSIAEGFARREPFESRRGADTPL
;
A
#
# COMPACT_ATOMS: atom_id res chain seq x y z
N MET A 1 -2.16 -19.34 10.35
CA MET A 1 -2.81 -18.02 10.25
C MET A 1 -1.82 -17.05 9.67
N PRO A 2 -2.15 -16.23 8.65
CA PRO A 2 -1.23 -15.22 8.16
C PRO A 2 -0.86 -14.25 9.28
N ALA A 3 0.41 -13.81 9.29
CA ALA A 3 0.91 -12.87 10.28
C ALA A 3 0.03 -11.62 10.31
N ARG A 4 -0.41 -11.18 11.48
CA ARG A 4 -1.18 -9.93 11.61
C ARG A 4 -0.22 -8.77 11.61
N PHE A 5 -0.15 -8.05 10.49
CA PHE A 5 0.61 -6.81 10.43
C PHE A 5 -0.11 -5.71 11.22
N LYS A 6 0.64 -5.04 12.09
CA LYS A 6 0.15 -3.96 12.95
C LYS A 6 1.21 -2.86 13.03
N GLY A 7 0.77 -1.65 13.35
CA GLY A 7 1.65 -0.51 13.56
C GLY A 7 1.77 0.40 12.34
N VAL A 8 2.90 1.06 12.21
CA VAL A 8 3.16 2.09 11.18
C VAL A 8 3.92 1.48 10.01
N PHE A 9 3.36 1.66 8.82
CA PHE A 9 3.95 1.27 7.53
C PHE A 9 4.06 2.52 6.65
N PRO A 10 5.13 3.30 6.77
CA PRO A 10 5.30 4.48 5.96
C PRO A 10 5.43 4.12 4.48
N VAL A 11 4.97 5.04 3.63
CA VAL A 11 5.21 4.96 2.19
C VAL A 11 6.63 5.47 1.92
N VAL A 12 7.45 4.65 1.33
CA VAL A 12 8.82 5.00 0.93
C VAL A 12 8.75 5.84 -0.35
N PRO A 13 9.23 7.10 -0.36
CA PRO A 13 9.32 7.89 -1.59
C PRO A 13 10.36 7.29 -2.52
N THR A 14 10.19 7.49 -3.82
CA THR A 14 11.23 7.18 -4.81
C THR A 14 12.24 8.33 -4.84
N THR A 15 13.51 8.00 -4.81
CA THR A 15 14.59 8.98 -4.86
C THR A 15 15.18 9.04 -6.26
N PHE A 16 15.38 10.26 -6.76
CA PHE A 16 15.93 10.53 -8.08
C PHE A 16 17.20 11.39 -7.96
N THR A 17 18.08 11.23 -8.93
CA THR A 17 19.20 12.13 -9.15
C THR A 17 18.72 13.46 -9.74
N ALA A 18 19.61 14.45 -9.81
CA ALA A 18 19.30 15.71 -10.47
C ALA A 18 19.01 15.55 -11.99
N SER A 19 19.47 14.46 -12.61
CA SER A 19 19.18 14.11 -14.00
C SER A 19 17.88 13.34 -14.19
N GLY A 20 17.16 13.01 -13.08
CA GLY A 20 15.87 12.28 -13.13
C GLY A 20 16.02 10.75 -13.17
N GLU A 21 17.22 10.22 -13.00
CA GLU A 21 17.46 8.79 -12.88
C GLU A 21 17.22 8.31 -11.45
N LEU A 22 16.96 7.02 -11.25
CA LEU A 22 16.80 6.44 -9.91
C LEU A 22 18.10 6.57 -9.09
N ASP A 23 18.03 7.21 -7.93
CA ASP A 23 19.13 7.28 -6.95
C ASP A 23 19.03 6.11 -5.96
N LEU A 24 19.52 4.95 -6.35
CA LEU A 24 19.48 3.75 -5.52
C LEU A 24 20.29 3.87 -4.22
N PRO A 25 21.43 4.55 -4.15
CA PRO A 25 22.12 4.82 -2.88
C PRO A 25 21.25 5.62 -1.90
N SER A 26 20.61 6.70 -2.35
CA SER A 26 19.69 7.49 -1.51
C SER A 26 18.45 6.69 -1.13
N GLN A 27 17.94 5.84 -2.05
CA GLN A 27 16.82 4.95 -1.78
C GLN A 27 17.11 4.02 -0.59
N LYS A 28 18.29 3.43 -0.54
CA LYS A 28 18.72 2.56 0.57
C LYS A 28 18.81 3.33 1.88
N ARG A 29 19.41 4.53 1.88
CA ARG A 29 19.47 5.39 3.06
C ARG A 29 18.09 5.78 3.57
N CYS A 30 17.15 6.08 2.67
CA CYS A 30 15.76 6.39 3.02
C CYS A 30 15.09 5.19 3.71
N VAL A 31 15.29 3.99 3.19
CA VAL A 31 14.79 2.74 3.79
C VAL A 31 15.37 2.53 5.19
N ASP A 32 16.69 2.67 5.36
CA ASP A 32 17.34 2.52 6.65
C ASP A 32 16.82 3.54 7.66
N PHE A 33 16.72 4.82 7.26
CA PHE A 33 16.15 5.87 8.11
C PHE A 33 14.75 5.52 8.61
N MET A 34 13.87 4.99 7.74
CA MET A 34 12.52 4.62 8.13
C MET A 34 12.49 3.44 9.09
N ILE A 35 13.35 2.45 8.90
CA ILE A 35 13.47 1.29 9.79
C ILE A 35 14.01 1.74 11.14
N ASP A 36 15.07 2.52 11.18
CA ASP A 36 15.71 3.02 12.40
C ASP A 36 14.78 3.96 13.20
N ALA A 37 13.90 4.67 12.52
CA ALA A 37 12.82 5.45 13.14
C ALA A 37 11.73 4.60 13.81
N GLY A 38 11.82 3.26 13.76
CA GLY A 38 10.90 2.33 14.42
C GLY A 38 9.67 1.95 13.61
N SER A 39 9.72 2.04 12.28
CA SER A 39 8.63 1.58 11.43
C SER A 39 8.40 0.07 11.60
N ASN A 40 7.14 -0.34 11.66
CA ASN A 40 6.75 -1.74 11.79
C ASN A 40 6.77 -2.52 10.47
N GLY A 41 6.90 -1.81 9.37
CA GLY A 41 7.04 -2.29 8.02
C GLY A 41 7.16 -1.13 7.05
N LEU A 42 7.27 -1.41 5.77
CA LEU A 42 7.39 -0.41 4.71
C LEU A 42 6.34 -0.65 3.63
N CYS A 43 5.92 0.40 2.94
CA CYS A 43 5.08 0.32 1.75
C CYS A 43 5.82 1.00 0.60
N ILE A 44 6.06 0.28 -0.50
CA ILE A 44 6.80 0.77 -1.66
C ILE A 44 5.93 0.81 -2.90
N LEU A 45 6.33 1.62 -3.88
CA LEU A 45 5.63 1.81 -5.14
C LEU A 45 4.16 2.24 -4.98
N ALA A 46 3.84 2.95 -3.90
CA ALA A 46 2.53 3.54 -3.69
C ALA A 46 2.38 4.88 -4.45
N ASN A 47 1.23 5.54 -4.32
CA ASN A 47 0.99 6.82 -4.99
C ASN A 47 2.05 7.87 -4.61
N PHE A 48 2.44 7.94 -3.33
CA PHE A 48 3.52 8.81 -2.86
C PHE A 48 4.93 8.36 -3.29
N SER A 49 5.07 7.14 -3.78
CA SER A 49 6.31 6.67 -4.42
C SER A 49 6.35 6.97 -5.91
N GLU A 50 5.38 7.75 -6.41
CA GLU A 50 5.27 8.15 -7.82
C GLU A 50 5.18 6.96 -8.79
N GLN A 51 4.48 5.87 -8.38
CA GLN A 51 4.41 4.62 -9.13
C GLN A 51 3.98 4.78 -10.59
N PHE A 52 3.18 5.83 -10.91
CA PHE A 52 2.62 6.02 -12.23
C PHE A 52 3.57 6.67 -13.23
N VAL A 53 4.66 7.28 -12.75
CA VAL A 53 5.69 7.88 -13.62
C VAL A 53 6.88 6.96 -13.83
N LEU A 54 6.92 5.83 -13.11
CA LEU A 54 7.98 4.84 -13.24
C LEU A 54 7.65 3.85 -14.36
N SER A 55 8.62 3.53 -15.18
CA SER A 55 8.56 2.39 -16.10
C SER A 55 8.48 1.05 -15.34
N ASP A 56 8.04 0.00 -16.02
CA ASP A 56 8.00 -1.33 -15.41
C ASP A 56 9.38 -1.84 -15.00
N ALA A 57 10.42 -1.49 -15.77
CA ALA A 57 11.81 -1.83 -15.45
C ALA A 57 12.29 -1.13 -14.15
N GLU A 58 11.95 0.14 -13.97
CA GLU A 58 12.27 0.90 -12.76
C GLU A 58 11.52 0.38 -11.54
N ARG A 59 10.24 0.04 -11.69
CA ARG A 59 9.45 -0.60 -10.63
C ARG A 59 10.07 -1.92 -10.18
N GLU A 60 10.49 -2.76 -11.12
CA GLU A 60 11.12 -4.03 -10.82
C GLU A 60 12.49 -3.84 -10.16
N LEU A 61 13.29 -2.90 -10.66
CA LEU A 61 14.59 -2.55 -10.08
C LEU A 61 14.45 -2.06 -8.64
N LEU A 62 13.50 -1.16 -8.36
CA LEU A 62 13.22 -0.66 -7.01
C LEU A 62 12.72 -1.77 -6.10
N THR A 63 11.80 -2.61 -6.56
CA THR A 63 11.28 -3.74 -5.77
C THR A 63 12.41 -4.65 -5.33
N ARG A 64 13.22 -5.12 -6.27
CA ARG A 64 14.37 -5.99 -6.00
C ARG A 64 15.39 -5.32 -5.08
N THR A 65 15.73 -4.05 -5.36
CA THR A 65 16.72 -3.31 -4.57
C THR A 65 16.27 -3.12 -3.14
N ILE A 66 15.01 -2.71 -2.93
CA ILE A 66 14.50 -2.45 -1.59
C ILE A 66 14.32 -3.76 -0.81
N LEU A 67 13.70 -4.77 -1.40
CA LEU A 67 13.49 -6.06 -0.73
C LEU A 67 14.82 -6.71 -0.32
N SER A 68 15.82 -6.73 -1.22
CA SER A 68 17.17 -7.20 -0.91
C SER A 68 17.82 -6.38 0.20
N HIS A 69 17.66 -5.05 0.19
CA HIS A 69 18.28 -4.17 1.18
C HIS A 69 17.61 -4.27 2.55
N VAL A 70 16.28 -4.39 2.59
CA VAL A 70 15.53 -4.63 3.83
C VAL A 70 15.92 -5.97 4.45
N ALA A 71 16.19 -6.98 3.63
CA ALA A 71 16.69 -8.30 4.05
C ALA A 71 15.88 -8.90 5.23
N GLY A 72 14.57 -8.75 5.23
CA GLY A 72 13.68 -9.29 6.26
C GLY A 72 13.65 -8.53 7.59
N ARG A 73 14.37 -7.40 7.73
CA ARG A 73 14.35 -6.59 8.98
C ARG A 73 12.94 -6.15 9.38
N VAL A 74 12.12 -5.82 8.39
CA VAL A 74 10.70 -5.49 8.56
C VAL A 74 9.90 -6.03 7.35
N PRO A 75 8.60 -6.30 7.48
CA PRO A 75 7.76 -6.68 6.34
C PRO A 75 7.61 -5.52 5.35
N VAL A 76 7.61 -5.85 4.04
CA VAL A 76 7.44 -4.87 2.97
C VAL A 76 6.16 -5.16 2.19
N ILE A 77 5.32 -4.14 2.06
CA ILE A 77 4.15 -4.10 1.18
C ILE A 77 4.61 -3.56 -0.17
N VAL A 78 4.38 -4.31 -1.24
CA VAL A 78 4.69 -3.87 -2.59
C VAL A 78 3.40 -3.53 -3.34
N THR A 79 3.31 -2.32 -3.88
CA THR A 79 2.16 -1.95 -4.72
C THR A 79 2.37 -2.49 -6.13
N THR A 80 1.42 -3.30 -6.60
CA THR A 80 1.45 -3.96 -7.91
C THR A 80 0.26 -3.57 -8.78
N THR A 81 -0.33 -2.42 -8.50
CA THR A 81 -1.50 -1.88 -9.21
C THR A 81 -1.25 -1.80 -10.72
N HIS A 82 -2.14 -2.39 -11.49
CA HIS A 82 -2.19 -2.26 -12.95
C HIS A 82 -3.63 -2.42 -13.47
N PHE A 83 -3.93 -1.82 -14.63
CA PHE A 83 -5.26 -1.93 -15.27
C PHE A 83 -5.54 -3.34 -15.78
N SER A 84 -4.55 -3.99 -16.38
CA SER A 84 -4.63 -5.37 -16.84
C SER A 84 -4.49 -6.31 -15.65
N THR A 85 -5.46 -7.22 -15.51
CA THR A 85 -5.43 -8.27 -14.51
C THR A 85 -4.17 -9.14 -14.62
N ASP A 86 -3.80 -9.53 -15.84
CA ASP A 86 -2.66 -10.42 -16.06
C ASP A 86 -1.33 -9.75 -15.74
N VAL A 87 -1.17 -8.45 -16.05
CA VAL A 87 0.03 -7.70 -15.67
C VAL A 87 0.10 -7.51 -14.15
N CYS A 88 -1.04 -7.23 -13.50
CA CYS A 88 -1.12 -7.13 -12.05
C CYS A 88 -0.73 -8.47 -11.38
N ILE A 89 -1.27 -9.58 -11.87
CA ILE A 89 -0.92 -10.94 -11.40
C ILE A 89 0.58 -11.20 -11.56
N ALA A 90 1.12 -11.02 -12.76
CA ALA A 90 2.54 -11.26 -13.02
C ALA A 90 3.46 -10.40 -12.12
N SER A 91 3.12 -9.14 -11.91
CA SER A 91 3.87 -8.26 -11.02
C SER A 91 3.77 -8.69 -9.56
N SER A 92 2.59 -9.15 -9.12
CA SER A 92 2.36 -9.65 -7.76
C SER A 92 3.11 -10.95 -7.49
N GLN A 93 3.13 -11.87 -8.48
CA GLN A 93 3.92 -13.10 -8.39
C GLN A 93 5.42 -12.83 -8.31
N ARG A 94 5.94 -11.87 -9.09
CA ARG A 94 7.35 -11.44 -8.99
C ARG A 94 7.65 -10.82 -7.63
N ALA A 95 6.79 -9.93 -7.12
CA ALA A 95 6.95 -9.35 -5.80
C ALA A 95 6.96 -10.41 -4.70
N GLN A 96 6.03 -11.38 -4.76
CA GLN A 96 6.01 -12.53 -3.85
C GLN A 96 7.31 -13.35 -3.91
N ALA A 97 7.77 -13.69 -5.10
CA ALA A 97 9.01 -14.45 -5.30
C ALA A 97 10.26 -13.71 -4.78
N GLN A 98 10.23 -12.39 -4.78
CA GLN A 98 11.30 -11.53 -4.24
C GLN A 98 11.18 -11.29 -2.72
N GLY A 99 10.18 -11.84 -2.04
CA GLY A 99 10.03 -11.75 -0.60
C GLY A 99 9.11 -10.63 -0.10
N ALA A 100 8.23 -10.10 -0.94
CA ALA A 100 7.18 -9.19 -0.46
C ALA A 100 6.31 -9.89 0.59
N ALA A 101 6.00 -9.19 1.68
CA ALA A 101 5.15 -9.72 2.74
C ALA A 101 3.64 -9.57 2.43
N MET A 102 3.31 -8.68 1.51
CA MET A 102 1.96 -8.35 1.08
C MET A 102 2.02 -7.58 -0.24
N VAL A 103 0.99 -7.68 -1.06
CA VAL A 103 0.78 -6.77 -2.18
C VAL A 103 -0.35 -5.80 -1.88
N MET A 104 -0.21 -4.56 -2.36
CA MET A 104 -1.26 -3.55 -2.32
C MET A 104 -1.71 -3.23 -3.73
N VAL A 105 -3.04 -3.24 -3.95
CA VAL A 105 -3.62 -3.08 -5.29
C VAL A 105 -4.85 -2.19 -5.22
N MET A 106 -4.89 -1.17 -6.08
CA MET A 106 -6.12 -0.41 -6.34
C MET A 106 -7.06 -1.20 -7.26
N PRO A 107 -8.38 -0.98 -7.18
CA PRO A 107 -9.30 -1.53 -8.17
C PRO A 107 -8.86 -1.13 -9.58
N PRO A 108 -9.10 -1.97 -10.59
CA PRO A 108 -8.80 -1.60 -11.97
C PRO A 108 -9.61 -0.36 -12.33
N TYR A 109 -8.95 0.63 -12.93
CA TYR A 109 -9.54 1.88 -13.37
C TYR A 109 -9.08 2.22 -14.79
N HIS A 110 -9.93 2.92 -15.51
CA HIS A 110 -9.65 3.31 -16.88
C HIS A 110 -9.80 4.84 -17.06
N GLY A 111 -9.24 5.60 -16.11
CA GLY A 111 -9.35 7.05 -16.07
C GLY A 111 -10.77 7.53 -15.74
N ALA A 112 -11.05 8.80 -16.01
CA ALA A 112 -12.33 9.42 -15.66
C ALA A 112 -13.52 8.95 -16.52
N SER A 113 -13.25 8.42 -17.71
CA SER A 113 -14.28 8.12 -18.72
C SER A 113 -14.86 6.71 -18.64
N PHE A 114 -14.16 5.78 -17.98
CA PHE A 114 -14.60 4.38 -17.90
C PHE A 114 -14.86 3.99 -16.46
N ARG A 115 -15.99 3.29 -16.25
CA ARG A 115 -16.37 2.73 -14.97
C ARG A 115 -16.33 1.21 -15.06
N VAL A 116 -15.69 0.58 -14.09
CA VAL A 116 -15.64 -0.87 -13.98
C VAL A 116 -16.75 -1.33 -13.04
N PRO A 117 -17.67 -2.24 -13.49
CA PRO A 117 -18.70 -2.79 -12.62
C PRO A 117 -18.14 -3.59 -11.44
N GLU A 118 -18.83 -3.58 -10.30
CA GLU A 118 -18.42 -4.33 -9.09
C GLU A 118 -18.13 -5.81 -9.37
N ALA A 119 -18.89 -6.44 -10.27
CA ALA A 119 -18.67 -7.84 -10.65
C ALA A 119 -17.28 -8.06 -11.31
N GLN A 120 -16.82 -7.12 -12.12
CA GLN A 120 -15.50 -7.20 -12.75
C GLN A 120 -14.38 -6.88 -11.74
N ILE A 121 -14.63 -5.94 -10.83
CA ILE A 121 -13.68 -5.66 -9.72
C ILE A 121 -13.54 -6.90 -8.83
N TYR A 122 -14.64 -7.55 -8.51
CA TYR A 122 -14.63 -8.81 -7.76
C TYR A 122 -13.80 -9.89 -8.49
N ALA A 123 -14.09 -10.12 -9.77
CA ALA A 123 -13.37 -11.11 -10.58
C ALA A 123 -11.86 -10.80 -10.67
N PHE A 124 -11.49 -9.52 -10.76
CA PHE A 124 -10.09 -9.09 -10.74
C PHE A 124 -9.38 -9.52 -9.45
N TYR A 125 -9.96 -9.22 -8.28
CA TYR A 125 -9.36 -9.59 -6.99
C TYR A 125 -9.39 -11.10 -6.73
N ALA A 126 -10.44 -11.81 -7.16
CA ALA A 126 -10.52 -13.25 -7.07
C ALA A 126 -9.39 -13.92 -7.86
N ARG A 127 -9.22 -13.54 -9.14
CA ARG A 127 -8.11 -14.06 -9.99
C ARG A 127 -6.73 -13.72 -9.42
N LEU A 128 -6.55 -12.53 -8.86
CA LEU A 128 -5.30 -12.17 -8.21
C LEU A 128 -5.05 -13.05 -6.98
N SER A 129 -6.09 -13.28 -6.16
CA SER A 129 -6.02 -14.14 -4.97
C SER A 129 -5.67 -15.59 -5.33
N ASP A 130 -6.23 -16.11 -6.41
CA ASP A 130 -5.94 -17.48 -6.89
C ASP A 130 -4.50 -17.64 -7.38
N ALA A 131 -3.84 -16.54 -7.75
CA ALA A 131 -2.52 -16.54 -8.38
C ALA A 131 -1.34 -16.32 -7.42
N ILE A 132 -1.61 -15.91 -6.17
CA ILE A 132 -0.58 -15.62 -5.16
C ILE A 132 -0.97 -16.22 -3.80
N HIS A 133 0.01 -16.32 -2.88
CA HIS A 133 -0.20 -16.91 -1.55
C HIS A 133 0.08 -15.93 -0.40
N ILE A 134 0.44 -14.68 -0.73
CA ILE A 134 0.63 -13.62 0.25
C ILE A 134 -0.63 -12.75 0.36
N PRO A 135 -0.84 -12.06 1.49
CA PRO A 135 -1.99 -11.19 1.67
C PRO A 135 -2.12 -10.10 0.61
N ILE A 136 -3.37 -9.78 0.26
CA ILE A 136 -3.73 -8.65 -0.60
C ILE A 136 -4.30 -7.54 0.27
N MET A 137 -3.81 -6.32 0.06
CA MET A 137 -4.40 -5.08 0.58
C MET A 137 -5.11 -4.35 -0.55
N VAL A 138 -6.41 -4.14 -0.42
CA VAL A 138 -7.14 -3.24 -1.32
C VAL A 138 -6.83 -1.80 -0.95
N GLN A 139 -6.33 -1.01 -1.90
CA GLN A 139 -6.20 0.43 -1.73
C GLN A 139 -7.45 1.12 -2.28
N ASP A 140 -8.33 1.56 -1.39
CA ASP A 140 -9.51 2.37 -1.72
C ASP A 140 -9.11 3.85 -1.72
N ALA A 141 -8.51 4.29 -2.83
CA ALA A 141 -7.97 5.64 -2.98
C ALA A 141 -8.76 6.44 -4.03
N PRO A 142 -8.93 7.75 -3.82
CA PRO A 142 -9.58 8.63 -4.80
C PRO A 142 -8.94 8.57 -6.19
N ALA A 143 -7.62 8.32 -6.25
CA ALA A 143 -6.85 8.20 -7.48
C ALA A 143 -7.34 7.06 -8.39
N SER A 144 -8.03 6.05 -7.87
CA SER A 144 -8.61 4.97 -8.68
C SER A 144 -9.83 5.43 -9.49
N GLY A 145 -10.44 6.56 -9.15
CA GLY A 145 -11.71 7.00 -9.74
C GLY A 145 -12.89 6.05 -9.47
N THR A 146 -12.67 5.00 -8.67
CA THR A 146 -13.67 3.96 -8.34
C THR A 146 -14.02 4.08 -6.87
N VAL A 147 -15.31 4.24 -6.57
CA VAL A 147 -15.81 4.26 -5.19
C VAL A 147 -16.30 2.85 -4.84
N LEU A 148 -15.69 2.25 -3.82
CA LEU A 148 -16.09 0.94 -3.32
C LEU A 148 -17.03 1.10 -2.13
N SER A 149 -18.19 0.43 -2.18
CA SER A 149 -19.13 0.44 -1.05
C SER A 149 -18.59 -0.41 0.11
N ALA A 150 -18.93 -0.02 1.35
CA ALA A 150 -18.55 -0.80 2.53
C ALA A 150 -19.11 -2.23 2.49
N ALA A 151 -20.30 -2.41 1.89
CA ALA A 151 -20.91 -3.73 1.71
C ALA A 151 -20.10 -4.59 0.73
N PHE A 152 -19.65 -4.01 -0.38
CA PHE A 152 -18.82 -4.70 -1.37
C PHE A 152 -17.45 -5.07 -0.80
N LEU A 153 -16.78 -4.16 -0.09
CA LEU A 153 -15.52 -4.45 0.59
C LEU A 153 -15.66 -5.56 1.62
N ALA A 154 -16.77 -5.55 2.39
CA ALA A 154 -17.06 -6.61 3.37
C ALA A 154 -17.31 -7.97 2.70
N ARG A 155 -18.00 -7.99 1.54
CA ARG A 155 -18.18 -9.17 0.73
C ARG A 155 -16.86 -9.72 0.23
N MET A 156 -16.02 -8.90 -0.39
CA MET A 156 -14.70 -9.32 -0.87
C MET A 156 -13.85 -9.91 0.26
N ALA A 157 -13.87 -9.28 1.46
CA ALA A 157 -13.13 -9.78 2.61
C ALA A 157 -13.61 -11.15 3.14
N GLN A 158 -14.82 -11.57 2.79
CA GLN A 158 -15.37 -12.86 3.20
C GLN A 158 -15.16 -13.94 2.17
N GLU A 159 -15.18 -13.58 0.90
CA GLU A 159 -15.23 -14.52 -0.23
C GLU A 159 -13.87 -14.68 -0.93
N VAL A 160 -12.97 -13.69 -0.86
CA VAL A 160 -11.65 -13.73 -1.51
C VAL A 160 -10.59 -14.09 -0.48
N GLU A 161 -9.95 -15.24 -0.65
CA GLU A 161 -9.13 -15.90 0.38
C GLU A 161 -7.97 -15.04 0.88
N HIS A 162 -7.16 -14.47 -0.02
CA HIS A 162 -5.98 -13.70 0.36
C HIS A 162 -6.25 -12.20 0.55
N LEU A 163 -7.48 -11.73 0.37
CA LEU A 163 -7.85 -10.34 0.58
C LEU A 163 -8.06 -10.08 2.09
N CYS A 164 -7.02 -9.61 2.76
CA CYS A 164 -6.95 -9.53 4.22
C CYS A 164 -6.94 -8.11 4.77
N TYR A 165 -6.59 -7.11 3.94
CA TYR A 165 -6.36 -5.74 4.40
C TYR A 165 -7.01 -4.71 3.48
N PHE A 166 -7.28 -3.54 4.05
CA PHE A 166 -7.81 -2.39 3.33
C PHE A 166 -7.07 -1.13 3.76
N LYS A 167 -6.56 -0.38 2.79
CA LYS A 167 -6.08 0.99 2.98
C LYS A 167 -7.17 1.92 2.48
N ILE A 168 -7.92 2.51 3.40
CA ILE A 168 -9.08 3.35 3.09
C ILE A 168 -8.66 4.82 3.14
N GLU A 169 -8.70 5.47 2.00
CA GLU A 169 -8.35 6.89 1.81
C GLU A 169 -9.58 7.73 1.40
N THR A 170 -10.74 7.10 1.27
CA THR A 170 -12.01 7.76 0.93
C THR A 170 -12.87 8.01 2.17
N ALA A 171 -13.89 8.89 2.04
CA ALA A 171 -14.82 9.20 3.13
C ALA A 171 -15.63 8.00 3.64
N GLY A 172 -15.61 6.86 2.93
CA GLY A 172 -16.24 5.59 3.34
C GLY A 172 -15.63 4.95 4.60
N ALA A 173 -14.45 5.37 5.03
CA ALA A 173 -13.76 4.83 6.22
C ALA A 173 -14.62 4.87 7.49
N ALA A 174 -15.39 5.93 7.70
CA ALA A 174 -16.30 6.05 8.83
C ALA A 174 -17.46 5.04 8.79
N ALA A 175 -17.92 4.66 7.62
CA ALA A 175 -18.96 3.65 7.43
C ALA A 175 -18.45 2.24 7.72
N MET A 176 -17.22 1.91 7.34
CA MET A 176 -16.58 0.62 7.65
C MET A 176 -16.39 0.40 9.16
N ARG A 177 -16.00 1.45 9.90
CA ARG A 177 -15.87 1.37 11.37
C ARG A 177 -17.20 1.06 12.05
N ARG A 178 -18.32 1.60 11.55
CA ARG A 178 -19.66 1.35 12.08
C ARG A 178 -20.15 -0.08 11.79
N HIS A 179 -19.83 -0.63 10.64
CA HIS A 179 -20.20 -2.00 10.26
C HIS A 179 -19.49 -3.05 11.12
N ARG A 180 -18.22 -2.80 11.48
CA ARG A 180 -17.44 -3.69 12.35
C ARG A 180 -17.96 -3.76 13.78
N ARG A 181 -18.57 -2.68 14.31
CA ARG A 181 -19.12 -2.63 15.67
C ARG A 181 -20.48 -3.36 15.82
N ARG A 182 -21.15 -3.71 14.73
CA ARG A 182 -22.47 -4.35 14.72
C ARG A 182 -22.49 -5.86 14.56
N ARG A 183 -21.31 -6.53 14.47
CA ARG A 183 -21.28 -8.00 14.36
C ARG A 183 -21.03 -8.65 15.72
N PRO A 184 -21.89 -9.64 16.11
CA PRO A 184 -21.57 -10.57 17.17
C PRO A 184 -20.40 -11.45 16.75
N SER A 185 -19.62 -11.90 17.75
CA SER A 185 -18.42 -12.71 17.62
C SER A 185 -18.59 -13.93 16.72
N GLN A 186 -17.97 -13.92 15.54
CA GLN A 186 -17.64 -15.12 14.78
C GLN A 186 -16.17 -15.04 14.29
N PRO A 187 -15.43 -16.17 14.28
CA PRO A 187 -13.99 -16.18 14.09
C PRO A 187 -13.61 -16.29 12.61
N ARG A 188 -13.59 -15.18 11.91
CA ARG A 188 -12.83 -14.91 10.68
C ARG A 188 -12.92 -13.42 10.41
N THR A 189 -11.97 -12.66 10.88
CA THR A 189 -11.96 -11.22 10.70
C THR A 189 -10.75 -10.81 9.88
N ALA A 190 -11.01 -10.39 8.64
CA ALA A 190 -10.11 -9.49 7.95
C ALA A 190 -9.91 -8.24 8.84
N ALA A 191 -8.68 -7.95 9.18
CA ALA A 191 -8.35 -6.77 9.97
C ALA A 191 -8.29 -5.57 9.04
N ALA A 192 -9.35 -4.76 9.02
CA ALA A 192 -9.26 -3.43 8.43
C ALA A 192 -8.33 -2.58 9.30
N THR A 193 -7.11 -2.36 8.84
CA THR A 193 -6.15 -1.47 9.50
C THR A 193 -6.14 -0.17 8.71
N SER A 194 -6.71 0.88 9.31
CA SER A 194 -6.56 2.23 8.77
C SER A 194 -5.13 2.69 9.03
N ILE A 195 -4.33 2.80 7.99
CA ILE A 195 -2.99 3.40 8.04
C ILE A 195 -3.09 4.93 8.18
N ALA A 196 -4.28 5.50 8.08
CA ALA A 196 -4.52 6.95 8.10
C ALA A 196 -4.36 7.63 9.48
N GLU A 197 -4.20 6.90 10.58
CA GLU A 197 -4.12 7.52 11.91
C GLU A 197 -2.76 8.14 12.26
N GLY A 198 -1.75 7.99 11.42
CA GLY A 198 -0.42 8.57 11.63
C GLY A 198 -0.22 10.01 11.14
N PHE A 199 -1.18 10.59 10.41
CA PHE A 199 -1.01 11.91 9.79
C PHE A 199 -1.80 13.06 10.43
N ALA A 200 -2.62 12.82 11.43
CA ALA A 200 -3.39 13.87 12.10
C ALA A 200 -2.80 14.19 13.46
N ARG A 201 -1.73 14.94 13.51
CA ARG A 201 -1.32 15.99 14.46
C ARG A 201 0.18 16.21 14.33
N ARG A 202 0.57 17.11 13.44
CA ARG A 202 1.79 17.88 13.64
C ARG A 202 1.36 19.22 14.21
N GLU A 203 1.80 19.49 15.42
CA GLU A 203 1.87 20.86 15.91
C GLU A 203 2.85 21.64 15.03
N PRO A 204 2.62 22.96 14.81
CA PRO A 204 3.51 23.75 13.98
C PRO A 204 4.90 23.74 14.58
N PHE A 205 5.89 23.50 13.74
CA PHE A 205 7.29 23.61 14.08
C PHE A 205 7.60 25.09 14.36
N GLU A 206 7.65 25.47 15.64
CA GLU A 206 8.20 26.76 16.04
C GLU A 206 9.68 26.79 15.72
N SER A 207 10.05 27.61 14.72
CA SER A 207 11.42 27.94 14.44
C SER A 207 12.00 28.71 15.63
N ARG A 208 12.78 28.05 16.45
CA ARG A 208 13.65 28.76 17.39
C ARG A 208 14.69 29.52 16.56
N ARG A 209 14.43 30.79 16.34
CA ARG A 209 15.49 31.73 15.94
C ARG A 209 16.44 31.84 17.13
N GLY A 210 17.66 31.38 16.92
CA GLY A 210 18.76 31.56 17.85
C GLY A 210 19.02 33.03 18.06
N ALA A 211 19.25 33.38 19.31
CA ALA A 211 19.58 34.71 19.78
C ALA A 211 20.89 35.21 19.17
N ASP A 212 20.85 36.48 18.80
CA ASP A 212 22.02 37.31 18.51
C ASP A 212 23.05 37.23 19.62
N THR A 213 24.34 37.10 19.21
CA THR A 213 25.45 37.52 20.05
C THR A 213 26.25 38.55 19.25
N PRO A 214 26.41 39.79 19.77
CA PRO A 214 27.22 40.79 19.09
C PRO A 214 28.72 40.67 19.49
N LEU A 215 29.57 41.07 18.56
CA LEU A 215 30.95 41.44 18.47
C LEU A 215 31.80 40.51 17.62
#